data_7917fc40ba69defc7ac76237438f02c1
#
_entry.id   7917fc40ba69defc7ac76237438f02c1
#
_cell.length_a   1.000
_cell.length_b   1.000
_cell.length_c   1.000
_cell.angle_alpha   90.00
_cell.angle_beta   90.00
_cell.angle_gamma   90.00
#
_symmetry.space_group_name_H-M   'P 1'
#
loop_
_entity.id
_entity.type
_entity.pdbx_description
1 polymer ?
#
loop_
_entity_poly.entity_id
_entity_poly.type
_entity_poly.pdbx_seq_one_letter_code
_entity_poly.pdbx_strand_id
1 'polypeptide(L)'
;MPAESIAKVDLLMGRATMLTADRWDDLAAMIHEAMGISLLMAATHPSSRPVDVPGLTRLTALECVENALREVHTWDLALAADLPDLARLRVLLADVRRELDSTVGRRG
;
A
#
# COMPACT_ATOMS: atom_id res chain seq x y z
N MET A 1 -8.89 6.77 15.00
CA MET A 1 -7.83 6.61 13.97
C MET A 1 -7.75 5.16 13.54
N PRO A 2 -7.62 4.88 12.28
CA PRO A 2 -7.58 3.51 11.77
C PRO A 2 -6.17 2.90 11.87
N ALA A 3 -5.61 2.83 13.07
CA ALA A 3 -4.24 2.34 13.28
C ALA A 3 -4.07 0.90 12.75
N GLU A 4 -5.06 0.05 12.96
CA GLU A 4 -5.01 -1.33 12.45
C GLU A 4 -5.05 -1.36 10.92
N SER A 5 -5.87 -0.52 10.32
CA SER A 5 -5.96 -0.41 8.86
C SER A 5 -4.65 0.10 8.26
N ILE A 6 -4.01 1.09 8.90
CA ILE A 6 -2.70 1.60 8.48
C ILE A 6 -1.66 0.47 8.56
N ALA A 7 -1.65 -0.32 9.63
CA ALA A 7 -0.74 -1.45 9.76
C ALA A 7 -1.00 -2.51 8.67
N LYS A 8 -2.26 -2.77 8.31
CA LYS A 8 -2.59 -3.67 7.21
C LYS A 8 -2.03 -3.18 5.89
N VAL A 9 -2.17 -1.88 5.60
CA VAL A 9 -1.61 -1.29 4.38
C VAL A 9 -0.09 -1.44 4.36
N ASP A 10 0.57 -1.23 5.50
CA ASP A 10 2.01 -1.42 5.60
C ASP A 10 2.42 -2.86 5.26
N LEU A 11 1.72 -3.85 5.79
CA LEU A 11 1.95 -5.25 5.48
C LEU A 11 1.73 -5.55 3.99
N LEU A 12 0.65 -5.04 3.42
CA LEU A 12 0.33 -5.22 2.01
C LEU A 12 1.39 -4.60 1.10
N MET A 13 1.85 -3.41 1.43
CA MET A 13 2.89 -2.74 0.65
C MET A 13 4.24 -3.41 0.81
N GLY A 14 4.54 -3.94 1.98
CA GLY A 14 5.74 -4.75 2.19
C GLY A 14 5.75 -5.99 1.30
N ARG A 15 4.60 -6.68 1.20
CA ARG A 15 4.48 -7.84 0.32
C ARG A 15 4.59 -7.46 -1.16
N ALA A 16 3.93 -6.37 -1.57
CA ALA A 16 4.00 -5.87 -2.93
C ALA A 16 5.43 -5.52 -3.33
N THR A 17 6.18 -4.89 -2.42
CA THR A 17 7.59 -4.56 -2.63
C THR A 17 8.42 -5.82 -2.83
N MET A 18 8.19 -6.83 -2.01
CA MET A 18 8.91 -8.10 -2.10
C MET A 18 8.63 -8.81 -3.44
N LEU A 19 7.37 -8.79 -3.88
CA LEU A 19 6.96 -9.44 -5.13
C LEU A 19 7.44 -8.72 -6.39
N THR A 20 7.86 -7.46 -6.27
CA THR A 20 8.35 -6.64 -7.38
C THR A 20 9.82 -6.26 -7.22
N ALA A 21 10.55 -6.97 -6.36
CA ALA A 21 11.94 -6.65 -6.03
C ALA A 21 12.90 -6.77 -7.21
N ASP A 22 12.54 -7.56 -8.22
CA ASP A 22 13.32 -7.74 -9.44
C ASP A 22 13.04 -6.68 -10.52
N ARG A 23 12.13 -5.74 -10.25
CA ARG A 23 11.78 -4.66 -11.17
C ARG A 23 12.74 -3.48 -11.00
N TRP A 24 13.13 -2.88 -12.11
CA TRP A 24 14.06 -1.74 -12.14
C TRP A 24 13.46 -0.51 -12.82
N ASP A 25 12.15 -0.45 -12.90
CA ASP A 25 11.41 0.61 -13.58
C ASP A 25 10.69 1.54 -12.59
N ASP A 26 9.91 2.47 -13.15
CA ASP A 26 9.14 3.45 -12.38
C ASP A 26 8.15 2.79 -11.44
N LEU A 27 7.64 1.61 -11.81
CA LEU A 27 6.70 0.86 -10.96
C LEU A 27 7.35 0.49 -9.63
N ALA A 28 8.57 -0.03 -9.67
CA ALA A 28 9.29 -0.37 -8.44
C ALA A 28 9.52 0.86 -7.57
N ALA A 29 9.90 1.99 -8.19
CA ALA A 29 10.11 3.25 -7.48
C ALA A 29 8.82 3.73 -6.79
N MET A 30 7.69 3.66 -7.48
CA MET A 30 6.39 4.05 -6.92
C MET A 30 5.98 3.15 -5.75
N ILE A 31 6.20 1.84 -5.88
CA ILE A 31 5.88 0.89 -4.80
C ILE A 31 6.75 1.16 -3.58
N HIS A 32 8.04 1.41 -3.77
CA HIS A 32 8.94 1.75 -2.67
C HIS A 32 8.53 3.04 -1.97
N GLU A 33 8.14 4.06 -2.73
CA GLU A 33 7.67 5.32 -2.14
C GLU A 33 6.39 5.11 -1.34
N ALA A 34 5.43 4.36 -1.88
CA ALA A 34 4.18 4.05 -1.18
C ALA A 34 4.45 3.25 0.10
N MET A 35 5.36 2.27 0.04
CA MET A 35 5.76 1.51 1.22
C MET A 35 6.37 2.41 2.29
N GLY A 36 7.23 3.34 1.89
CA GLY A 36 7.85 4.29 2.82
C GLY A 36 6.82 5.16 3.51
N ILE A 37 5.83 5.65 2.78
CA ILE A 37 4.74 6.45 3.35
C ILE A 37 3.93 5.62 4.35
N SER A 38 3.54 4.40 3.97
CA SER A 38 2.74 3.53 4.84
C SER A 38 3.52 3.14 6.10
N LEU A 39 4.82 2.89 5.98
CA LEU A 39 5.68 2.59 7.11
C LEU A 39 5.75 3.78 8.09
N LEU A 40 5.92 4.97 7.56
CA LEU A 40 5.99 6.19 8.39
C LEU A 40 4.65 6.43 9.09
N MET A 41 3.54 6.27 8.39
CA MET A 41 2.22 6.43 8.98
C MET A 41 1.96 5.36 10.06
N ALA A 42 2.36 4.12 9.84
CA ALA A 42 2.23 3.06 10.82
C ALA A 42 3.07 3.34 12.06
N ALA A 43 4.25 3.92 11.91
CA ALA A 43 5.09 4.32 13.03
C ALA A 43 4.49 5.48 13.83
N THR A 44 3.83 6.40 13.13
CA THR A 44 3.18 7.57 13.77
C THR A 44 1.87 7.20 14.47
N HIS A 45 1.17 6.19 13.94
CA HIS A 45 -0.12 5.72 14.47
C HIS A 45 -0.04 4.22 14.79
N PRO A 46 0.75 3.82 15.81
CA PRO A 46 0.96 2.41 16.08
C PRO A 46 -0.33 1.72 16.53
N SER A 47 -0.54 0.49 16.05
CA SER A 47 -1.64 -0.34 16.49
C SER A 47 -1.35 -0.90 17.89
N SER A 48 -2.38 -0.91 18.74
CA SER A 48 -2.27 -1.49 20.09
C SER A 48 -2.32 -3.01 20.08
N ARG A 49 -2.65 -3.62 18.94
CA ARG A 49 -2.76 -5.07 18.76
C ARG A 49 -1.95 -5.53 17.59
N PRO A 50 -1.41 -6.76 17.63
CA PRO A 50 -0.81 -7.35 16.43
C PRO A 50 -1.82 -7.37 15.29
N VAL A 51 -1.36 -7.01 14.10
CA VAL A 51 -2.21 -6.96 12.92
C VAL A 51 -1.76 -8.05 11.95
N ASP A 52 -2.74 -8.75 11.39
CA ASP A 52 -2.50 -9.79 10.41
C ASP A 52 -3.39 -9.55 9.18
N VAL A 53 -2.89 -9.97 8.02
CA VAL A 53 -3.67 -9.97 6.79
C VAL A 53 -3.81 -11.44 6.37
N PRO A 54 -5.00 -12.04 6.59
CA PRO A 54 -5.20 -13.44 6.23
C PRO A 54 -4.91 -13.67 4.74
N GLY A 55 -4.12 -14.72 4.47
CA GLY A 55 -3.78 -15.06 3.09
C GLY A 55 -2.77 -14.14 2.43
N LEU A 56 -2.07 -13.29 3.17
CA LEU A 56 -1.11 -12.33 2.64
C LEU A 56 -0.10 -12.98 1.69
N THR A 57 0.43 -14.14 2.03
CA THR A 57 1.44 -14.83 1.23
C THR A 57 0.90 -15.41 -0.08
N ARG A 58 -0.42 -15.43 -0.25
CA ARG A 58 -1.07 -15.90 -1.46
C ARG A 58 -1.47 -14.78 -2.41
N LEU A 59 -1.37 -13.53 -1.96
CA LEU A 59 -1.77 -12.39 -2.76
C LEU A 59 -0.72 -12.09 -3.83
N THR A 60 -1.20 -11.73 -5.02
CA THR A 60 -0.34 -11.17 -6.06
C THR A 60 -0.02 -9.70 -5.71
N ALA A 61 0.95 -9.12 -6.40
CA ALA A 61 1.27 -7.70 -6.21
C ALA A 61 0.06 -6.82 -6.49
N LEU A 62 -0.70 -7.11 -7.55
CA LEU A 62 -1.92 -6.36 -7.89
C LEU A 62 -2.96 -6.47 -6.77
N GLU A 63 -3.19 -7.68 -6.26
CA GLU A 63 -4.14 -7.90 -5.17
C GLU A 63 -3.73 -7.14 -3.90
N CYS A 64 -2.44 -7.15 -3.58
CA CYS A 64 -1.92 -6.38 -2.44
C CYS A 64 -2.23 -4.88 -2.59
N VAL A 65 -1.98 -4.33 -3.77
CA VAL A 65 -2.22 -2.91 -4.05
C VAL A 65 -3.72 -2.60 -4.03
N GLU A 66 -4.54 -3.46 -4.61
CA GLU A 66 -6.01 -3.26 -4.61
C GLU A 66 -6.57 -3.29 -3.19
N ASN A 67 -6.12 -4.23 -2.37
CA ASN A 67 -6.54 -4.31 -0.96
C ASN A 67 -6.07 -3.10 -0.16
N ALA A 68 -4.83 -2.66 -0.39
CA ALA A 68 -4.30 -1.47 0.26
C ALA A 68 -5.11 -0.22 -0.12
N LEU A 69 -5.44 -0.07 -1.39
CA LEU A 69 -6.21 1.07 -1.87
C LEU A 69 -7.61 1.09 -1.25
N ARG A 70 -8.27 -0.06 -1.14
CA ARG A 70 -9.56 -0.17 -0.46
C ARG A 70 -9.47 0.26 1.00
N GLU A 71 -8.45 -0.18 1.72
CA GLU A 71 -8.24 0.23 3.11
C GLU A 71 -8.05 1.74 3.21
N VAL A 72 -7.18 2.30 2.36
CA VAL A 72 -6.88 3.74 2.37
C VAL A 72 -8.14 4.58 2.13
N HIS A 73 -9.04 4.12 1.28
CA HIS A 73 -10.29 4.84 1.00
C HIS A 73 -11.25 4.90 2.20
N THR A 74 -11.08 4.01 3.19
CA THR A 74 -11.90 4.04 4.41
C THR A 74 -11.38 5.02 5.46
N TRP A 75 -10.19 5.59 5.27
CA TRP A 75 -9.56 6.42 6.29
C TRP A 75 -10.17 7.81 6.34
N ASP A 76 -10.66 8.15 7.51
CA ASP A 76 -11.11 9.49 7.86
C ASP A 76 -10.07 10.07 8.82
N LEU A 77 -9.04 10.73 8.26
CA LEU A 77 -7.94 11.29 9.03
C LEU A 77 -8.30 12.70 9.46
N ALA A 78 -8.45 12.88 10.77
CA ALA A 78 -8.78 14.14 11.37
C ALA A 78 -7.58 15.08 11.49
N LEU A 79 -6.36 14.56 11.41
CA LEU A 79 -5.14 15.34 11.59
C LEU A 79 -4.67 15.93 10.26
N ALA A 80 -4.62 17.26 10.20
CA ALA A 80 -4.16 17.96 9.00
C ALA A 80 -2.74 17.56 8.58
N ALA A 81 -1.89 17.18 9.55
CA ALA A 81 -0.52 16.76 9.28
C ALA A 81 -0.45 15.48 8.43
N ASP A 82 -1.48 14.64 8.47
CA ASP A 82 -1.51 13.38 7.70
C ASP A 82 -2.02 13.57 6.26
N LEU A 83 -2.67 14.69 5.96
CA LEU A 83 -3.31 14.90 4.67
C LEU A 83 -2.37 14.85 3.47
N PRO A 84 -1.16 15.46 3.52
CA PRO A 84 -0.23 15.37 2.39
C PRO A 84 0.21 13.94 2.10
N ASP A 85 0.51 13.17 3.15
CA ASP A 85 0.92 11.78 3.01
C ASP A 85 -0.21 10.92 2.48
N LEU A 86 -1.43 11.13 2.99
CA LEU A 86 -2.61 10.41 2.52
C LEU A 86 -2.89 10.70 1.04
N ALA A 87 -2.83 11.95 0.64
CA ALA A 87 -3.05 12.35 -0.76
C ALA A 87 -2.00 11.69 -1.66
N ARG A 88 -0.73 11.74 -1.26
CA ARG A 88 0.36 11.13 -2.03
C ARG A 88 0.21 9.62 -2.11
N LEU A 89 -0.14 8.98 -1.00
CA LEU A 89 -0.33 7.53 -0.96
C LEU A 89 -1.47 7.09 -1.89
N ARG A 90 -2.58 7.81 -1.91
CA ARG A 90 -3.70 7.52 -2.80
C ARG A 90 -3.30 7.61 -4.27
N VAL A 91 -2.55 8.63 -4.64
CA VAL A 91 -2.08 8.82 -6.02
C VAL A 91 -1.14 7.68 -6.41
N LEU A 92 -0.17 7.36 -5.55
CA LEU A 92 0.78 6.29 -5.82
C LEU A 92 0.10 4.94 -5.98
N LEU A 93 -0.81 4.60 -5.07
CA LEU A 93 -1.53 3.32 -5.12
C LEU A 93 -2.39 3.20 -6.38
N ALA A 94 -3.05 4.28 -6.78
CA ALA A 94 -3.86 4.30 -7.99
C ALA A 94 -2.98 4.12 -9.24
N ASP A 95 -1.83 4.79 -9.29
CA ASP A 95 -0.89 4.68 -10.40
C ASP A 95 -0.27 3.29 -10.49
N VAL A 96 0.14 2.74 -9.35
CA VAL A 96 0.69 1.39 -9.26
C VAL A 96 -0.33 0.35 -9.70
N ARG A 97 -1.57 0.49 -9.23
CA ARG A 97 -2.65 -0.41 -9.61
C ARG A 97 -2.85 -0.41 -11.13
N ARG A 98 -2.87 0.77 -11.73
CA ARG A 98 -3.04 0.90 -13.18
C ARG A 98 -1.90 0.23 -13.94
N GLU A 99 -0.66 0.45 -13.51
CA GLU A 99 0.51 -0.14 -14.13
C GLU A 99 0.52 -1.67 -14.00
N LEU A 100 0.19 -2.19 -12.83
CA LEU A 100 0.13 -3.63 -12.61
C LEU A 100 -1.00 -4.28 -13.42
N ASP A 101 -2.15 -3.63 -13.46
CA ASP A 101 -3.29 -4.12 -14.23
C ASP A 101 -2.97 -4.17 -15.73
N SER A 102 -2.32 -3.13 -16.25
CA SER A 102 -1.86 -3.08 -17.62
C SER A 102 -0.85 -4.19 -17.94
N THR A 103 0.07 -4.47 -17.02
CA THR A 103 1.06 -5.53 -17.17
C THR A 103 0.39 -6.91 -17.21
N VAL A 104 -0.56 -7.15 -16.31
CA VAL A 104 -1.32 -8.41 -16.29
C VAL A 104 -2.14 -8.55 -17.57
N GLY A 105 -2.78 -7.48 -18.01
CA GLY A 105 -3.56 -7.47 -19.25
C GLY A 105 -2.73 -7.81 -20.48
N ARG A 106 -1.47 -7.38 -20.53
CA ARG A 106 -0.57 -7.66 -21.64
C ARG A 106 -0.18 -9.13 -21.73
N ARG A 107 -0.22 -9.86 -20.64
CA ARG A 107 0.10 -11.29 -20.59
C ARG A 107 -1.08 -12.18 -20.98
N GLY A 108 -2.25 -11.63 -20.90
CA GLY A 108 -3.47 -12.32 -21.29
C GLY A 108 -3.71 -12.19 -22.77
#